data_acd6df891d3ad3c460a2e070bbb1b74f
#
_entry.id   acd6df891d3ad3c460a2e070bbb1b74f
#
_cell.length_a   1.000
_cell.length_b   1.000
_cell.length_c   1.000
_cell.angle_alpha   90.00
_cell.angle_beta   90.00
_cell.angle_gamma   90.00
#
_symmetry.space_group_name_H-M   'P 1'
#
loop_
_entity.id
_entity.type
_entity.pdbx_description
1 polymer ?
#
loop_
_entity_poly.entity_id
_entity_poly.type
_entity_poly.pdbx_seq_one_letter_code
_entity_poly.pdbx_strand_id
1 'polypeptide(L)'
;LEKLSVLLTWSEHRPVIFSSDSEDVISPEEMDRSIVESLGNLPEIQKFHLTNRIRTNAELSSFIQNMMHLPEKRSPRWYPHIAVVYANNDREVENFLNDFAGQGYQQRMPEGSGQLGIQAVRDAEKIVVLLDEQYYYDEKGYLRSRCSAEKYSSVRKLFHLLNQAKESLALVVRENMAVYEVMMEILQMHRNR
;
A
#
# COMPACT_ATOMS: atom_id res chain seq x y z
N LEU A 1 20.46 12.62 -4.86
CA LEU A 1 21.87 12.24 -5.11
C LEU A 1 22.83 12.80 -4.04
N GLU A 2 22.67 14.04 -3.56
CA GLU A 2 23.53 14.64 -2.52
C GLU A 2 23.56 13.82 -1.22
N LYS A 3 22.40 13.38 -0.73
CA LYS A 3 22.34 12.53 0.49
C LYS A 3 23.05 11.19 0.32
N LEU A 4 23.02 10.62 -0.87
CA LEU A 4 23.70 9.37 -1.19
C LEU A 4 25.22 9.55 -1.20
N SER A 5 25.71 10.65 -1.80
CA SER A 5 27.15 10.96 -1.81
C SER A 5 27.70 11.17 -0.40
N VAL A 6 26.93 11.83 0.48
CA VAL A 6 27.29 12.00 1.89
C VAL A 6 27.37 10.66 2.62
N LEU A 7 26.39 9.76 2.42
CA LEU A 7 26.39 8.43 3.02
C LEU A 7 27.59 7.59 2.54
N LEU A 8 27.90 7.64 1.25
CA LEU A 8 29.04 6.94 0.67
C LEU A 8 30.39 7.48 1.21
N THR A 9 30.48 8.81 1.38
CA THR A 9 31.67 9.44 1.98
C THR A 9 31.85 9.05 3.44
N TRP A 10 30.76 8.95 4.21
CA TRP A 10 30.79 8.56 5.62
C TRP A 10 31.07 7.07 5.80
N SER A 11 30.79 6.25 4.81
CA SER A 11 31.01 4.80 4.92
C SER A 11 32.50 4.41 4.90
N GLU A 12 33.37 5.29 4.43
CA GLU A 12 34.85 5.14 4.35
C GLU A 12 35.33 3.69 4.52
N HIS A 13 35.33 2.90 3.45
CA HIS A 13 35.79 1.50 3.45
C HIS A 13 34.94 0.47 4.23
N ARG A 14 33.77 0.84 4.73
CA ARG A 14 32.83 -0.10 5.35
C ARG A 14 31.85 -0.63 4.29
N PRO A 15 31.47 -1.90 4.34
CA PRO A 15 30.46 -2.43 3.44
C PRO A 15 29.11 -1.75 3.73
N VAL A 16 28.46 -1.23 2.68
CA VAL A 16 27.13 -0.61 2.76
C VAL A 16 26.16 -1.48 1.98
N ILE A 17 25.04 -1.80 2.58
CA ILE A 17 23.94 -2.53 1.93
C ILE A 17 22.82 -1.55 1.65
N PHE A 18 22.44 -1.41 0.37
CA PHE A 18 21.26 -0.69 -0.06
C PHE A 18 20.14 -1.68 -0.35
N SER A 19 18.98 -1.42 0.22
CA SER A 19 17.77 -2.18 -0.07
C SER A 19 16.79 -1.27 -0.81
N SER A 20 16.24 -1.72 -1.91
CA SER A 20 15.21 -1.01 -2.65
C SER A 20 14.16 -1.99 -3.17
N ASP A 21 12.92 -1.55 -3.22
CA ASP A 21 11.82 -2.29 -3.80
C ASP A 21 11.19 -1.43 -4.92
N SER A 22 11.29 -1.90 -6.16
CA SER A 22 10.68 -1.23 -7.31
C SER A 22 9.16 -1.28 -7.28
N GLU A 23 8.59 -2.21 -6.53
CA GLU A 23 7.14 -2.33 -6.36
C GLU A 23 6.59 -1.40 -5.27
N ASP A 24 7.44 -0.78 -4.48
CA ASP A 24 7.10 0.22 -3.47
C ASP A 24 6.90 1.63 -4.07
N VAL A 25 6.93 1.76 -5.39
CA VAL A 25 6.65 2.99 -6.11
C VAL A 25 5.14 3.15 -6.27
N ILE A 26 4.57 4.16 -5.63
CA ILE A 26 3.12 4.41 -5.62
C ILE A 26 2.69 5.66 -6.38
N SER A 27 3.64 6.41 -6.96
CA SER A 27 3.33 7.59 -7.75
C SER A 27 4.30 7.76 -8.93
N PRO A 28 3.85 8.37 -10.05
CA PRO A 28 4.71 8.64 -11.21
C PRO A 28 5.93 9.49 -10.87
N GLU A 29 5.78 10.42 -9.94
CA GLU A 29 6.87 11.31 -9.52
C GLU A 29 8.00 10.56 -8.79
N GLU A 30 7.68 9.42 -8.20
CA GLU A 30 8.68 8.54 -7.57
C GLU A 30 9.44 7.72 -8.61
N MET A 31 8.79 7.36 -9.73
CA MET A 31 9.43 6.64 -10.83
C MET A 31 10.54 7.47 -11.51
N ASP A 32 10.28 8.77 -11.73
CA ASP A 32 11.24 9.67 -12.36
C ASP A 32 12.49 9.92 -11.51
N ARG A 33 12.42 9.60 -10.23
CA ARG A 33 13.53 9.73 -9.27
C ARG A 33 14.18 8.38 -8.94
N SER A 34 14.31 7.51 -9.92
CA SER A 34 14.86 6.16 -9.71
C SER A 34 16.28 6.20 -9.10
N ILE A 35 16.31 6.23 -7.76
CA ILE A 35 17.54 6.04 -6.98
C ILE A 35 18.17 4.68 -7.33
N VAL A 36 17.35 3.71 -7.69
CA VAL A 36 17.78 2.36 -8.08
C VAL A 36 18.68 2.38 -9.31
N GLU A 37 18.33 3.19 -10.33
CA GLU A 37 19.19 3.35 -11.52
C GLU A 37 20.49 4.05 -11.15
N SER A 38 20.41 5.09 -10.34
CA SER A 38 21.60 5.81 -9.86
C SER A 38 22.51 4.94 -9.03
N LEU A 39 21.96 4.11 -8.15
CA LEU A 39 22.70 3.11 -7.37
C LEU A 39 23.28 2.03 -8.29
N GLY A 40 22.53 1.62 -9.31
CA GLY A 40 22.98 0.61 -10.27
C GLY A 40 24.20 1.01 -11.09
N ASN A 41 24.48 2.30 -11.19
CA ASN A 41 25.62 2.85 -11.94
C ASN A 41 26.85 3.12 -11.06
N LEU A 42 26.80 2.80 -9.75
CA LEU A 42 27.96 2.93 -8.90
C LEU A 42 28.98 1.83 -9.23
N PRO A 43 30.29 2.15 -9.28
CA PRO A 43 31.33 1.17 -9.48
C PRO A 43 31.35 0.17 -8.31
N GLU A 44 31.66 -1.10 -8.61
CA GLU A 44 31.86 -2.18 -7.63
C GLU A 44 30.61 -2.62 -6.84
N ILE A 45 29.40 -2.28 -7.30
CA ILE A 45 28.16 -2.72 -6.65
C ILE A 45 27.85 -4.18 -7.02
N GLN A 46 27.64 -5.01 -6.00
CA GLN A 46 27.07 -6.35 -6.17
C GLN A 46 25.54 -6.25 -6.06
N LYS A 47 24.83 -6.71 -7.09
CA LYS A 47 23.36 -6.69 -7.13
C LYS A 47 22.80 -8.06 -6.77
N PHE A 48 21.89 -8.08 -5.82
CA PHE A 48 21.12 -9.25 -5.45
C PHE A 48 19.63 -8.97 -5.68
N HIS A 49 18.95 -9.86 -6.37
CA HIS A 49 17.50 -9.76 -6.60
C HIS A 49 16.79 -10.78 -5.72
N LEU A 50 15.89 -10.28 -4.87
CA LEU A 50 14.98 -11.13 -4.12
C LEU A 50 13.75 -11.41 -5.00
N THR A 51 13.58 -12.66 -5.40
CA THR A 51 12.52 -13.06 -6.34
C THR A 51 11.27 -13.59 -5.67
N ASN A 52 11.33 -13.92 -4.39
CA ASN A 52 10.21 -14.51 -3.66
C ASN A 52 9.46 -13.46 -2.84
N ARG A 53 8.18 -13.27 -3.15
CA ARG A 53 7.25 -12.49 -2.32
C ARG A 53 6.85 -13.32 -1.12
N ILE A 54 7.28 -12.91 0.06
CA ILE A 54 7.05 -13.67 1.30
C ILE A 54 5.85 -13.11 2.07
N ARG A 55 5.42 -11.86 1.81
CA ARG A 55 4.49 -11.14 2.69
C ARG A 55 3.03 -11.25 2.28
N THR A 56 2.71 -11.15 1.01
CA THR A 56 1.32 -11.06 0.53
C THR A 56 1.08 -12.08 -0.57
N ASN A 57 -0.10 -12.70 -0.61
CA ASN A 57 -0.45 -13.59 -1.72
C ASN A 57 -0.67 -12.78 -3.02
N ALA A 58 -0.65 -13.48 -4.17
CA ALA A 58 -0.74 -12.84 -5.48
C ALA A 58 -2.09 -12.14 -5.72
N GLU A 59 -3.15 -12.59 -5.07
CA GLU A 59 -4.48 -11.99 -5.12
C GLU A 59 -4.49 -10.62 -4.44
N LEU A 60 -4.08 -10.56 -3.17
CA LEU A 60 -4.02 -9.32 -2.40
C LEU A 60 -3.08 -8.31 -3.06
N SER A 61 -1.90 -8.76 -3.50
CA SER A 61 -0.95 -7.89 -4.20
C SER A 61 -1.54 -7.31 -5.49
N SER A 62 -2.26 -8.10 -6.29
CA SER A 62 -2.92 -7.63 -7.50
C SER A 62 -4.00 -6.59 -7.21
N PHE A 63 -4.84 -6.85 -6.20
CA PHE A 63 -5.87 -5.89 -5.78
C PHE A 63 -5.27 -4.58 -5.30
N ILE A 64 -4.28 -4.65 -4.39
CA ILE A 64 -3.63 -3.46 -3.84
C ILE A 64 -2.99 -2.62 -4.95
N GLN A 65 -2.34 -3.24 -5.93
CA GLN A 65 -1.75 -2.52 -7.06
C GLN A 65 -2.81 -1.86 -7.94
N ASN A 66 -3.89 -2.58 -8.27
CA ASN A 66 -5.00 -2.00 -9.02
C ASN A 66 -5.64 -0.83 -8.26
N MET A 67 -5.81 -0.96 -6.95
CA MET A 67 -6.32 0.09 -6.07
C MET A 67 -5.41 1.32 -6.07
N MET A 68 -4.10 1.15 -6.06
CA MET A 68 -3.15 2.26 -6.15
C MET A 68 -2.98 2.81 -7.58
N HIS A 69 -3.55 2.11 -8.57
CA HIS A 69 -3.42 2.43 -10.00
C HIS A 69 -1.96 2.47 -10.46
N LEU A 70 -1.14 1.53 -10.02
CA LEU A 70 0.25 1.43 -10.48
C LEU A 70 0.29 1.06 -11.97
N PRO A 71 1.24 1.62 -12.74
CA PRO A 71 1.31 1.47 -14.20
C PRO A 71 1.45 0.02 -14.68
N GLU A 72 1.99 -0.84 -13.87
CA GLU A 72 2.09 -2.26 -14.18
C GLU A 72 0.73 -2.95 -13.97
N LYS A 73 -0.08 -2.95 -15.02
CA LYS A 73 -1.35 -3.67 -15.01
C LYS A 73 -1.10 -5.17 -14.89
N ARG A 74 -1.39 -5.70 -13.73
CA ARG A 74 -1.48 -7.14 -13.57
C ARG A 74 -2.81 -7.63 -14.12
N SER A 75 -2.80 -8.85 -14.63
CA SER A 75 -4.02 -9.49 -15.15
C SER A 75 -5.11 -9.48 -14.07
N PRO A 76 -6.34 -9.11 -14.42
CA PRO A 76 -7.45 -9.18 -13.49
C PRO A 76 -7.60 -10.58 -12.93
N ARG A 77 -7.81 -10.70 -11.65
CA ARG A 77 -7.94 -11.97 -10.94
C ARG A 77 -9.27 -12.01 -10.19
N TRP A 78 -9.69 -13.19 -9.83
CA TRP A 78 -10.72 -13.36 -8.82
C TRP A 78 -10.16 -12.99 -7.46
N TYR A 79 -10.96 -12.28 -6.64
CA TYR A 79 -10.60 -11.75 -5.34
C TYR A 79 -11.51 -12.30 -4.22
N PRO A 80 -11.51 -13.63 -3.96
CA PRO A 80 -12.41 -14.25 -2.96
C PRO A 80 -12.08 -13.88 -1.52
N HIS A 81 -10.85 -13.44 -1.23
CA HIS A 81 -10.42 -13.08 0.10
C HIS A 81 -10.38 -11.56 0.34
N ILE A 82 -11.04 -10.79 -0.54
CA ILE A 82 -11.14 -9.35 -0.42
C ILE A 82 -12.61 -8.95 -0.28
N ALA A 83 -12.91 -8.24 0.80
CA ALA A 83 -14.22 -7.67 1.07
C ALA A 83 -14.16 -6.14 1.02
N VAL A 84 -15.13 -5.51 0.36
CA VAL A 84 -15.29 -4.06 0.36
C VAL A 84 -16.72 -3.76 0.74
N VAL A 85 -16.92 -2.95 1.78
CA VAL A 85 -18.24 -2.51 2.27
C VAL A 85 -18.29 -1.00 2.34
N TYR A 86 -19.49 -0.45 2.10
CA TYR A 86 -19.75 0.98 2.18
C TYR A 86 -20.53 1.29 3.44
N ALA A 87 -20.11 2.33 4.17
CA ALA A 87 -20.78 2.84 5.35
C ALA A 87 -21.21 4.28 5.15
N ASN A 88 -22.48 4.57 5.45
CA ASN A 88 -23.08 5.91 5.32
C ASN A 88 -22.84 6.80 6.55
N ASN A 89 -22.34 6.23 7.64
CA ASN A 89 -22.16 6.94 8.91
C ASN A 89 -21.26 6.14 9.85
N ASP A 90 -20.83 6.76 10.95
CA ASP A 90 -19.94 6.16 11.93
C ASP A 90 -20.53 4.92 12.61
N ARG A 91 -21.84 4.88 12.82
CA ARG A 91 -22.52 3.71 13.43
C ARG A 91 -22.41 2.47 12.53
N GLU A 92 -22.56 2.64 11.22
CA GLU A 92 -22.38 1.54 10.27
C GLU A 92 -20.92 1.10 10.22
N VAL A 93 -19.97 2.05 10.29
CA VAL A 93 -18.54 1.75 10.40
C VAL A 93 -18.27 0.85 11.62
N GLU A 94 -18.75 1.25 12.80
CA GLU A 94 -18.59 0.46 14.03
C GLU A 94 -19.17 -0.95 13.89
N ASN A 95 -20.37 -1.07 13.31
CA ASN A 95 -20.99 -2.37 13.08
C ASN A 95 -20.12 -3.25 12.18
N PHE A 96 -19.66 -2.77 11.03
CA PHE A 96 -18.81 -3.53 10.12
C PHE A 96 -17.47 -3.91 10.77
N LEU A 97 -16.84 -2.99 11.49
CA LEU A 97 -15.58 -3.28 12.17
C LEU A 97 -15.76 -4.36 13.25
N ASN A 98 -16.87 -4.34 13.99
CA ASN A 98 -17.19 -5.37 14.98
C ASN A 98 -17.47 -6.74 14.32
N ASP A 99 -18.19 -6.74 13.19
CA ASP A 99 -18.48 -7.96 12.43
C ASP A 99 -17.18 -8.57 11.88
N PHE A 100 -16.29 -7.76 11.33
CA PHE A 100 -14.98 -8.22 10.87
C PHE A 100 -14.10 -8.68 12.04
N ALA A 101 -14.11 -7.98 13.16
CA ALA A 101 -13.39 -8.44 14.38
C ALA A 101 -13.89 -9.80 14.85
N GLY A 102 -15.21 -10.04 14.83
CA GLY A 102 -15.82 -11.35 15.11
C GLY A 102 -15.38 -12.47 14.16
N GLN A 103 -14.98 -12.11 12.93
CA GLN A 103 -14.42 -13.03 11.92
C GLN A 103 -12.89 -13.17 11.99
N GLY A 104 -12.25 -12.55 12.99
CA GLY A 104 -10.80 -12.63 13.23
C GLY A 104 -9.98 -11.63 12.47
N TYR A 105 -10.59 -10.58 11.87
CA TYR A 105 -9.84 -9.49 11.27
C TYR A 105 -9.25 -8.56 12.32
N GLN A 106 -8.01 -8.15 12.12
CA GLN A 106 -7.36 -7.13 12.93
C GLN A 106 -7.56 -5.76 12.31
N GLN A 107 -8.17 -4.86 13.09
CA GLN A 107 -8.32 -3.47 12.64
C GLN A 107 -6.96 -2.78 12.57
N ARG A 108 -6.73 -2.05 11.47
CA ARG A 108 -5.55 -1.21 11.24
C ARG A 108 -5.99 0.17 10.80
N MET A 109 -5.30 1.19 11.29
CA MET A 109 -5.53 2.58 10.92
C MET A 109 -4.34 3.10 10.12
N PRO A 110 -4.56 3.77 8.97
CA PRO A 110 -3.48 4.39 8.19
C PRO A 110 -2.78 5.52 8.93
N GLU A 111 -3.51 6.19 9.83
CA GLU A 111 -2.99 7.25 10.69
C GLU A 111 -2.83 6.73 12.11
N GLY A 112 -1.58 6.73 12.58
CA GLY A 112 -1.30 6.48 13.99
C GLY A 112 -1.84 7.63 14.83
N SER A 113 -2.97 7.43 15.49
CA SER A 113 -3.41 8.29 16.58
C SER A 113 -2.32 8.31 17.65
N GLY A 114 -1.48 9.35 17.62
CA GLY A 114 -0.81 9.91 18.81
C GLY A 114 0.16 9.07 19.62
N GLN A 115 0.44 7.85 19.31
CA GLN A 115 1.49 7.07 19.95
C GLN A 115 2.56 6.68 18.94
N LEU A 116 3.67 7.39 18.98
CA LEU A 116 4.95 7.01 18.40
C LEU A 116 5.49 5.74 19.10
N GLY A 117 4.77 4.66 18.99
CA GLY A 117 5.30 3.35 19.13
C GLY A 117 5.56 2.84 17.73
N ILE A 118 6.83 2.66 17.37
CA ILE A 118 7.21 1.67 16.38
C ILE A 118 6.80 0.33 17.00
N GLN A 119 5.51 0.07 17.07
CA GLN A 119 5.05 -1.30 17.19
C GLN A 119 5.55 -1.92 15.90
N ALA A 120 6.50 -2.84 16.05
CA ALA A 120 6.94 -3.70 14.98
C ALA A 120 5.65 -4.24 14.35
N VAL A 121 5.33 -3.69 13.18
CA VAL A 121 4.04 -3.95 12.54
C VAL A 121 4.11 -5.39 12.12
N ARG A 122 3.47 -6.25 12.91
CA ARG A 122 3.43 -7.68 12.63
C ARG A 122 2.44 -7.90 11.51
N ASP A 123 2.87 -8.63 10.52
CA ASP A 123 1.96 -9.19 9.51
C ASP A 123 0.80 -9.87 10.23
N ALA A 124 -0.41 -9.74 9.68
CA ALA A 124 -1.60 -10.38 10.19
C ALA A 124 -2.25 -11.22 9.09
N GLU A 125 -2.88 -12.32 9.46
CA GLU A 125 -3.59 -13.15 8.49
C GLU A 125 -4.71 -12.36 7.82
N LYS A 126 -5.53 -11.69 8.62
CA LYS A 126 -6.69 -10.93 8.17
C LYS A 126 -6.63 -9.50 8.70
N ILE A 127 -6.79 -8.52 7.83
CA ILE A 127 -6.76 -7.10 8.16
C ILE A 127 -8.04 -6.42 7.69
N VAL A 128 -8.60 -5.54 8.52
CA VAL A 128 -9.64 -4.58 8.12
C VAL A 128 -9.12 -3.16 8.25
N VAL A 129 -9.35 -2.36 7.20
CA VAL A 129 -8.90 -0.96 7.10
C VAL A 129 -10.08 -0.06 6.81
N LEU A 130 -10.15 1.07 7.52
CA LEU A 130 -11.12 2.14 7.25
C LEU A 130 -10.53 3.13 6.26
N LEU A 131 -11.29 3.46 5.22
CA LEU A 131 -11.02 4.52 4.26
C LEU A 131 -12.15 5.55 4.31
N ASP A 132 -11.80 6.80 4.49
CA ASP A 132 -12.73 7.91 4.60
C ASP A 132 -12.57 8.93 3.47
N GLU A 133 -13.17 10.09 3.61
CA GLU A 133 -13.15 11.19 2.63
C GLU A 133 -11.76 11.80 2.37
N GLN A 134 -10.76 11.49 3.20
CA GLN A 134 -9.39 11.97 2.94
C GLN A 134 -8.78 11.36 1.68
N TYR A 135 -9.23 10.17 1.27
CA TYR A 135 -8.72 9.50 0.09
C TYR A 135 -9.53 9.86 -1.15
N TYR A 136 -8.88 10.02 -2.29
CA TYR A 136 -9.51 10.30 -3.57
C TYR A 136 -8.62 9.83 -4.73
N TYR A 137 -9.21 9.66 -5.91
CA TYR A 137 -8.47 9.41 -7.13
C TYR A 137 -8.23 10.72 -7.88
N ASP A 138 -7.00 10.94 -8.34
CA ASP A 138 -6.67 12.09 -9.20
C ASP A 138 -7.14 11.85 -10.64
N GLU A 139 -6.97 12.87 -11.52
CA GLU A 139 -7.35 12.81 -12.93
C GLU A 139 -6.64 11.71 -13.72
N LYS A 140 -5.50 11.24 -13.23
CA LYS A 140 -4.73 10.14 -13.81
C LYS A 140 -5.11 8.78 -13.22
N GLY A 141 -6.04 8.74 -12.27
CA GLY A 141 -6.53 7.54 -11.62
C GLY A 141 -5.63 7.01 -10.50
N TYR A 142 -4.70 7.78 -9.96
CA TYR A 142 -3.89 7.39 -8.81
C TYR A 142 -4.60 7.73 -7.51
N LEU A 143 -4.54 6.81 -6.53
CA LEU A 143 -5.03 7.07 -5.19
C LEU A 143 -4.19 8.15 -4.51
N ARG A 144 -4.84 9.17 -3.97
CA ARG A 144 -4.25 10.32 -3.27
C ARG A 144 -4.88 10.52 -1.90
N SER A 145 -4.24 11.33 -1.06
CA SER A 145 -4.77 11.76 0.24
C SER A 145 -4.78 13.27 0.34
N ARG A 146 -5.82 13.81 0.96
CA ARG A 146 -5.95 15.25 1.27
C ARG A 146 -5.17 15.66 2.51
N CYS A 147 -4.72 14.71 3.33
CA CYS A 147 -3.88 14.99 4.48
C CYS A 147 -2.51 15.50 4.05
N SER A 148 -2.25 16.78 4.36
CA SER A 148 -1.35 17.65 3.62
C SER A 148 0.06 17.80 4.18
N ALA A 149 0.41 17.22 5.31
CA ALA A 149 1.73 17.47 5.87
C ALA A 149 2.86 16.91 4.98
N GLU A 150 2.60 15.75 4.33
CA GLU A 150 3.50 15.16 3.35
C GLU A 150 2.63 14.42 2.32
N LYS A 151 2.48 15.00 1.13
CA LYS A 151 1.58 14.52 0.06
C LYS A 151 1.61 13.01 -0.21
N TYR A 152 2.69 12.33 0.14
CA TYR A 152 2.88 10.89 -0.13
C TYR A 152 2.83 10.02 1.13
N SER A 153 2.95 10.60 2.33
CA SER A 153 3.11 9.79 3.54
C SER A 153 1.87 8.99 3.89
N SER A 154 0.66 9.55 3.73
CA SER A 154 -0.59 8.85 4.08
C SER A 154 -0.90 7.71 3.12
N VAL A 155 -0.75 7.91 1.81
CA VAL A 155 -0.98 6.86 0.81
C VAL A 155 0.09 5.78 0.92
N ARG A 156 1.35 6.13 1.16
CA ARG A 156 2.43 5.17 1.39
C ARG A 156 2.20 4.37 2.67
N LYS A 157 1.77 5.01 3.76
CA LYS A 157 1.39 4.31 5.00
C LYS A 157 0.25 3.33 4.75
N LEU A 158 -0.78 3.74 4.00
CA LEU A 158 -1.87 2.87 3.58
C LEU A 158 -1.35 1.69 2.77
N PHE A 159 -0.52 1.92 1.75
CA PHE A 159 0.06 0.85 0.94
C PHE A 159 0.83 -0.17 1.78
N HIS A 160 1.71 0.28 2.66
CA HIS A 160 2.45 -0.60 3.56
C HIS A 160 1.53 -1.37 4.50
N LEU A 161 0.48 -0.73 4.98
CA LEU A 161 -0.49 -1.34 5.89
C LEU A 161 -1.29 -2.44 5.19
N LEU A 162 -1.76 -2.20 3.97
CA LEU A 162 -2.48 -3.20 3.18
C LEU A 162 -1.60 -4.42 2.86
N ASN A 163 -0.31 -4.20 2.58
CA ASN A 163 0.65 -5.27 2.32
C ASN A 163 1.01 -6.13 3.55
N GLN A 164 0.48 -5.83 4.73
CA GLN A 164 0.64 -6.68 5.92
C GLN A 164 -0.38 -7.82 5.97
N ALA A 165 -1.45 -7.75 5.18
CA ALA A 165 -2.42 -8.82 5.08
C ALA A 165 -1.80 -10.03 4.38
N LYS A 166 -1.91 -11.22 4.98
CA LYS A 166 -1.39 -12.48 4.40
C LYS A 166 -2.46 -13.26 3.66
N GLU A 167 -3.66 -13.33 4.20
CA GLU A 167 -4.74 -14.18 3.70
C GLU A 167 -5.94 -13.39 3.20
N SER A 168 -6.42 -12.43 4.00
CA SER A 168 -7.64 -11.70 3.69
C SER A 168 -7.55 -10.22 4.02
N LEU A 169 -8.19 -9.41 3.19
CA LEU A 169 -8.26 -7.96 3.33
C LEU A 169 -9.72 -7.50 3.30
N ALA A 170 -10.12 -6.70 4.28
CA ALA A 170 -11.40 -6.02 4.27
C ALA A 170 -11.20 -4.50 4.25
N LEU A 171 -12.00 -3.81 3.47
CA LEU A 171 -12.03 -2.35 3.39
C LEU A 171 -13.41 -1.86 3.77
N VAL A 172 -13.49 -0.99 4.74
CA VAL A 172 -14.70 -0.25 5.10
C VAL A 172 -14.55 1.16 4.55
N VAL A 173 -15.38 1.53 3.58
CA VAL A 173 -15.34 2.85 2.95
C VAL A 173 -16.45 3.71 3.54
N ARG A 174 -16.07 4.76 4.28
CA ARG A 174 -17.00 5.68 4.93
C ARG A 174 -17.24 6.91 4.08
N GLU A 175 -18.49 7.15 3.72
CA GLU A 175 -18.96 8.37 3.04
C GLU A 175 -18.14 8.80 1.81
N ASN A 176 -17.51 7.83 1.13
CA ASN A 176 -16.63 8.05 -0.02
C ASN A 176 -17.00 7.16 -1.21
N MET A 177 -18.12 7.49 -1.84
CA MET A 177 -18.70 6.71 -2.93
C MET A 177 -17.72 6.56 -4.12
N ALA A 178 -16.99 7.62 -4.46
CA ALA A 178 -16.06 7.60 -5.59
C ALA A 178 -14.94 6.55 -5.41
N VAL A 179 -14.39 6.43 -4.20
CA VAL A 179 -13.39 5.40 -3.89
C VAL A 179 -14.02 4.01 -3.84
N TYR A 180 -15.24 3.89 -3.30
CA TYR A 180 -15.97 2.63 -3.25
C TYR A 180 -16.26 2.08 -4.66
N GLU A 181 -16.75 2.92 -5.56
CA GLU A 181 -17.07 2.54 -6.95
C GLU A 181 -15.83 1.98 -7.68
N VAL A 182 -14.68 2.65 -7.57
CA VAL A 182 -13.42 2.16 -8.16
C VAL A 182 -13.03 0.80 -7.60
N MET A 183 -13.18 0.57 -6.29
CA MET A 183 -12.89 -0.72 -5.68
C MET A 183 -13.85 -1.81 -6.17
N MET A 184 -15.13 -1.48 -6.32
CA MET A 184 -16.11 -2.40 -6.86
C MET A 184 -15.84 -2.72 -8.33
N GLU A 185 -15.39 -1.76 -9.13
CA GLU A 185 -14.93 -2.01 -10.50
C GLU A 185 -13.75 -2.99 -10.53
N ILE A 186 -12.75 -2.81 -9.67
CA ILE A 186 -11.60 -3.73 -9.55
C ILE A 186 -12.09 -5.15 -9.23
N LEU A 187 -13.00 -5.31 -8.28
CA LEU A 187 -13.55 -6.60 -7.90
C LEU A 187 -14.38 -7.25 -9.02
N GLN A 188 -15.00 -6.44 -9.90
CA GLN A 188 -15.85 -6.89 -11.00
C GLN A 188 -15.09 -7.14 -12.31
N MET A 189 -13.86 -6.66 -12.46
CA MET A 189 -13.06 -6.83 -13.69
C MET A 189 -12.98 -8.29 -14.18
N HIS A 190 -13.20 -9.23 -13.30
CA HIS A 190 -13.21 -10.66 -13.63
C HIS A 190 -14.52 -11.15 -14.27
N ARG A 191 -15.66 -10.46 -14.04
CA ARG A 191 -16.99 -10.92 -14.52
C ARG A 191 -17.25 -10.63 -15.99
N ASN A 192 -16.47 -9.77 -16.63
CA ASN A 192 -16.69 -9.25 -17.97
C ASN A 192 -15.76 -9.84 -19.04
N ARG A 193 -15.18 -11.03 -18.79
CA ARG A 193 -14.38 -11.77 -19.80
C ARG A 193 -14.91 -13.16 -20.06
#